data_c930acd4c179624bed055b7e5bfdc222
#
_entry.id   c930acd4c179624bed055b7e5bfdc222
#
_cell.length_a   1.000
_cell.length_b   1.000
_cell.length_c   1.000
_cell.angle_alpha   90.00
_cell.angle_beta   90.00
_cell.angle_gamma   90.00
#
_symmetry.space_group_name_H-M   'P 1'
#
loop_
_entity.id
_entity.type
_entity.pdbx_description
1 polymer ?
#
loop_
_entity_poly.entity_id
_entity_poly.type
_entity_poly.pdbx_seq_one_letter_code
_entity_poly.pdbx_strand_id
1 'polypeptide(L)'
;MNILGINFYYHDSTACIVSDGHLVVAIEEERITRKKHSTDFPVNAIAKCMEVAGLKPADIDHVAISVDPTLRMGKKFLYGLKNLRRSRQFIWQEILMNLLWKRKRLSNWYGTFFKEDHKPPVHNVPHHLSHVVGTFLISPYESAALLSVDGSGEWATTFMGKAKGSSYTFFRQDHFPMSLGSVYEAATQFCGFIPNYDEGKTMGLAPLGNPQKFYDKVAKVFWINDDLSIGVDLSYFRYQYYTQVRYSSKFVEVFGAPRNKDKRAKFEQHHLDVAAAFQLHLEECMLKLARGLHKKTGEDYLVLSGGVALNSVANGRIVRESGFKDIYLMPAAGDNGTALGAAYYVYNCILKNKRGFVHIDPYVGPSYSNKEIETIIESCKLSATYYANIEERAAEILNEGKIIGWFQGGMEIGPRSLGNRSILANPTLKNMKDKVNAEVKHREAFRPFAPSCPIEDVPKYFEQQVADPFMLKVCNVLPEMRDKVPAITHVDGTARLQTIHKETNLRFHTLLKEFEKLTGVPVLLNTSFNVMGEPIVESPYDAIRCFFTTGLDVLVLGNYIIDKSNLTALPSKDHMTSQAVTTGSISLPSFPATVISSILSMCVDVM
;
A
#
# COMPACT_ATOMS: atom_id res chain seq x y z
N MET A 1 -26.54 10.03 -1.68
CA MET A 1 -26.33 8.72 -2.33
C MET A 1 -25.03 8.14 -1.82
N ASN A 2 -25.13 6.98 -1.17
CA ASN A 2 -24.01 6.33 -0.48
C ASN A 2 -23.62 5.04 -1.20
N ILE A 3 -22.37 4.92 -1.59
CA ILE A 3 -21.81 3.75 -2.27
C ILE A 3 -20.79 3.09 -1.35
N LEU A 4 -21.03 1.81 -1.02
CA LEU A 4 -20.07 0.98 -0.31
C LEU A 4 -19.17 0.29 -1.32
N GLY A 5 -17.88 0.64 -1.34
CA GLY A 5 -16.84 -0.01 -2.14
C GLY A 5 -16.15 -1.12 -1.36
N ILE A 6 -15.90 -2.28 -1.99
CA ILE A 6 -15.33 -3.46 -1.35
C ILE A 6 -14.29 -4.13 -2.27
N ASN A 7 -13.10 -4.42 -1.70
CA ASN A 7 -12.11 -5.33 -2.29
C ASN A 7 -11.83 -6.53 -1.38
N PHE A 8 -11.81 -7.78 -1.92
CA PHE A 8 -11.46 -8.98 -1.15
C PHE A 8 -11.09 -10.22 -1.99
N TYR A 9 -11.03 -10.08 -3.33
CA TYR A 9 -10.89 -11.26 -4.21
C TYR A 9 -9.46 -11.79 -4.29
N TYR A 10 -8.45 -10.91 -4.28
CA TYR A 10 -7.05 -11.31 -4.41
C TYR A 10 -6.29 -11.11 -3.11
N HIS A 11 -5.91 -9.89 -2.77
CA HIS A 11 -5.23 -9.55 -1.52
C HIS A 11 -5.60 -8.13 -1.07
N ASP A 12 -5.13 -7.74 0.12
CA ASP A 12 -5.31 -6.40 0.69
C ASP A 12 -6.78 -5.95 0.75
N SER A 13 -7.60 -6.78 1.42
CA SER A 13 -9.02 -6.52 1.59
C SER A 13 -9.28 -5.14 2.19
N THR A 14 -10.22 -4.39 1.60
CA THR A 14 -10.47 -2.96 1.89
C THR A 14 -11.95 -2.66 1.75
N ALA A 15 -12.43 -1.69 2.53
CA ALA A 15 -13.75 -1.09 2.36
C ALA A 15 -13.66 0.45 2.31
N CYS A 16 -14.60 1.08 1.64
CA CYS A 16 -14.75 2.54 1.63
C CYS A 16 -16.22 2.95 1.50
N ILE A 17 -16.53 4.18 1.92
CA ILE A 17 -17.81 4.85 1.69
C ILE A 17 -17.58 6.10 0.83
N VAL A 18 -18.31 6.18 -0.27
CA VAL A 18 -18.42 7.38 -1.11
C VAL A 18 -19.84 7.91 -0.97
N SER A 19 -19.98 9.14 -0.46
CA SER A 19 -21.26 9.82 -0.28
C SER A 19 -21.34 11.04 -1.20
N ASP A 20 -22.34 11.08 -2.08
CA ASP A 20 -22.54 12.14 -3.07
C ASP A 20 -21.26 12.49 -3.87
N GLY A 21 -20.46 11.47 -4.18
CA GLY A 21 -19.22 11.59 -4.92
C GLY A 21 -17.99 12.01 -4.10
N HIS A 22 -18.13 12.18 -2.78
CA HIS A 22 -17.01 12.47 -1.87
C HIS A 22 -16.59 11.20 -1.13
N LEU A 23 -15.27 10.92 -1.07
CA LEU A 23 -14.72 9.85 -0.25
C LEU A 23 -14.81 10.24 1.23
N VAL A 24 -15.68 9.58 1.97
CA VAL A 24 -15.91 9.86 3.40
C VAL A 24 -14.89 9.11 4.26
N VAL A 25 -14.69 7.84 3.95
CA VAL A 25 -13.79 6.97 4.72
C VAL A 25 -13.31 5.80 3.86
N ALA A 26 -12.09 5.36 4.11
CA ALA A 26 -11.55 4.11 3.56
C ALA A 26 -10.57 3.49 4.55
N ILE A 27 -10.60 2.16 4.68
CA ILE A 27 -9.69 1.42 5.56
C ILE A 27 -9.47 -0.01 5.08
N GLU A 28 -8.24 -0.49 5.19
CA GLU A 28 -7.88 -1.88 4.95
C GLU A 28 -8.25 -2.76 6.16
N GLU A 29 -8.75 -3.96 5.91
CA GLU A 29 -9.11 -4.96 6.92
C GLU A 29 -7.94 -5.32 7.84
N GLU A 30 -6.72 -5.34 7.30
CA GLU A 30 -5.50 -5.62 8.05
C GLU A 30 -5.25 -4.63 9.19
N ARG A 31 -5.70 -3.37 9.04
CA ARG A 31 -5.50 -2.31 10.04
C ARG A 31 -6.25 -2.62 11.33
N ILE A 32 -7.41 -3.26 11.22
CA ILE A 32 -8.27 -3.62 12.34
C ILE A 32 -7.92 -5.01 12.88
N THR A 33 -7.80 -6.00 11.98
CA THR A 33 -7.53 -7.39 12.38
C THR A 33 -6.09 -7.65 12.81
N ARG A 34 -5.18 -6.73 12.53
CA ARG A 34 -3.73 -6.84 12.73
C ARG A 34 -3.06 -7.99 11.95
N LYS A 35 -3.78 -8.55 10.97
CA LYS A 35 -3.26 -9.60 10.06
C LYS A 35 -2.88 -8.96 8.74
N LYS A 36 -1.57 -8.77 8.54
CA LYS A 36 -1.02 -8.11 7.36
C LYS A 36 -1.40 -8.86 6.08
N HIS A 37 -1.74 -8.09 5.02
CA HIS A 37 -2.16 -8.61 3.70
C HIS A 37 -3.37 -9.56 3.77
N SER A 38 -4.39 -9.17 4.54
CA SER A 38 -5.61 -9.96 4.69
C SER A 38 -6.28 -10.20 3.33
N THR A 39 -6.67 -11.46 3.08
CA THR A 39 -7.50 -11.89 1.95
C THR A 39 -8.93 -12.21 2.40
N ASP A 40 -9.20 -12.00 3.69
CA ASP A 40 -10.52 -12.26 4.26
C ASP A 40 -11.55 -11.24 3.76
N PHE A 41 -12.82 -11.62 3.80
CA PHE A 41 -13.90 -10.67 3.50
C PHE A 41 -13.86 -9.53 4.56
N PRO A 42 -13.87 -8.23 4.17
CA PRO A 42 -13.53 -7.12 5.05
C PRO A 42 -14.67 -6.69 5.97
N VAL A 43 -15.16 -7.61 6.81
CA VAL A 43 -16.31 -7.35 7.70
C VAL A 43 -16.00 -6.22 8.67
N ASN A 44 -14.78 -6.19 9.23
CA ASN A 44 -14.41 -5.17 10.22
C ASN A 44 -14.18 -3.82 9.55
N ALA A 45 -13.56 -3.79 8.36
CA ALA A 45 -13.39 -2.56 7.60
C ALA A 45 -14.74 -1.96 7.17
N ILE A 46 -15.70 -2.79 6.73
CA ILE A 46 -17.07 -2.35 6.43
C ILE A 46 -17.74 -1.75 7.67
N ALA A 47 -17.69 -2.45 8.80
CA ALA A 47 -18.27 -1.98 10.05
C ALA A 47 -17.67 -0.64 10.49
N LYS A 48 -16.32 -0.51 10.42
CA LYS A 48 -15.63 0.72 10.77
C LYS A 48 -15.96 1.87 9.79
N CYS A 49 -16.06 1.60 8.49
CA CYS A 49 -16.50 2.60 7.51
C CYS A 49 -17.92 3.11 7.80
N MET A 50 -18.84 2.20 8.13
CA MET A 50 -20.22 2.56 8.50
C MET A 50 -20.25 3.41 9.78
N GLU A 51 -19.47 3.03 10.80
CA GLU A 51 -19.33 3.76 12.07
C GLU A 51 -18.82 5.19 11.82
N VAL A 52 -17.71 5.34 11.09
CA VAL A 52 -17.08 6.65 10.81
C VAL A 52 -18.01 7.54 9.97
N ALA A 53 -18.69 6.96 8.99
CA ALA A 53 -19.65 7.68 8.16
C ALA A 53 -20.99 7.98 8.87
N GLY A 54 -21.24 7.41 10.05
CA GLY A 54 -22.51 7.55 10.76
C GLY A 54 -23.71 6.91 10.03
N LEU A 55 -23.46 5.90 9.19
CA LEU A 55 -24.47 5.26 8.35
C LEU A 55 -24.93 3.92 8.90
N LYS A 56 -26.17 3.55 8.58
CA LYS A 56 -26.74 2.22 8.80
C LYS A 56 -26.83 1.46 7.47
N PRO A 57 -26.98 0.13 7.48
CA PRO A 57 -27.13 -0.64 6.23
C PRO A 57 -28.27 -0.11 5.31
N ALA A 58 -29.35 0.41 5.88
CA ALA A 58 -30.46 1.00 5.13
C ALA A 58 -30.11 2.31 4.38
N ASP A 59 -29.00 2.94 4.73
CA ASP A 59 -28.56 4.20 4.11
C ASP A 59 -27.65 3.97 2.89
N ILE A 60 -27.30 2.71 2.59
CA ILE A 60 -26.45 2.34 1.44
C ILE A 60 -27.31 2.17 0.19
N ASP A 61 -27.06 2.98 -0.83
CA ASP A 61 -27.80 2.93 -2.09
C ASP A 61 -27.21 1.92 -3.10
N HIS A 62 -25.90 1.73 -3.10
CA HIS A 62 -25.19 0.83 -4.02
C HIS A 62 -24.01 0.14 -3.33
N VAL A 63 -23.70 -1.10 -3.78
CA VAL A 63 -22.49 -1.83 -3.40
C VAL A 63 -21.61 -2.03 -4.64
N ALA A 64 -20.36 -1.61 -4.59
CA ALA A 64 -19.38 -1.76 -5.65
C ALA A 64 -18.31 -2.79 -5.24
N ILE A 65 -18.14 -3.83 -6.05
CA ILE A 65 -17.12 -4.87 -5.84
C ILE A 65 -16.04 -4.73 -6.92
N SER A 66 -14.78 -4.71 -6.53
CA SER A 66 -13.64 -4.43 -7.40
C SER A 66 -13.20 -5.57 -8.32
N VAL A 67 -13.99 -6.62 -8.45
CA VAL A 67 -13.72 -7.79 -9.31
C VAL A 67 -15.01 -8.33 -9.91
N ASP A 68 -14.97 -8.69 -11.18
CA ASP A 68 -15.99 -9.52 -11.82
C ASP A 68 -15.49 -10.96 -11.98
N PRO A 69 -15.82 -11.88 -11.05
CA PRO A 69 -15.30 -13.24 -11.08
C PRO A 69 -15.82 -14.06 -12.28
N THR A 70 -16.82 -13.57 -12.99
CA THR A 70 -17.38 -14.25 -14.18
C THR A 70 -16.66 -13.88 -15.46
N LEU A 71 -15.84 -12.83 -15.42
CA LEU A 71 -15.17 -12.31 -16.60
C LEU A 71 -14.18 -13.33 -17.18
N ARG A 72 -14.28 -13.55 -18.51
CA ARG A 72 -13.39 -14.43 -19.29
C ARG A 72 -13.30 -15.88 -18.80
N MET A 73 -14.34 -16.41 -18.13
CA MET A 73 -14.39 -17.76 -17.61
C MET A 73 -14.10 -18.84 -18.66
N GLY A 74 -14.59 -18.68 -19.91
CA GLY A 74 -14.28 -19.60 -21.01
C GLY A 74 -12.77 -19.72 -21.29
N LYS A 75 -12.03 -18.61 -21.22
CA LYS A 75 -10.56 -18.60 -21.40
C LYS A 75 -9.86 -19.28 -20.23
N LYS A 76 -10.28 -19.01 -19.00
CA LYS A 76 -9.75 -19.65 -17.78
C LYS A 76 -9.96 -21.16 -17.82
N PHE A 77 -11.15 -21.60 -18.20
CA PHE A 77 -11.49 -23.02 -18.31
C PHE A 77 -10.66 -23.71 -19.40
N LEU A 78 -10.57 -23.12 -20.59
CA LEU A 78 -9.75 -23.66 -21.67
C LEU A 78 -8.26 -23.74 -21.30
N TYR A 79 -7.74 -22.71 -20.61
CA TYR A 79 -6.37 -22.71 -20.12
C TYR A 79 -6.14 -23.82 -19.09
N GLY A 80 -7.06 -24.00 -18.15
CA GLY A 80 -7.04 -25.08 -17.16
C GLY A 80 -7.03 -26.47 -17.80
N LEU A 81 -7.90 -26.71 -18.79
CA LEU A 81 -7.96 -27.96 -19.54
C LEU A 81 -6.68 -28.23 -20.33
N LYS A 82 -6.17 -27.25 -21.06
CA LYS A 82 -4.95 -27.36 -21.87
C LYS A 82 -3.72 -27.72 -21.03
N ASN A 83 -3.71 -27.34 -19.75
CA ASN A 83 -2.61 -27.56 -18.81
C ASN A 83 -2.99 -28.48 -17.64
N LEU A 84 -3.97 -29.35 -17.78
CA LEU A 84 -4.64 -30.08 -16.70
C LEU A 84 -3.71 -30.74 -15.67
N ARG A 85 -2.58 -31.32 -16.12
CA ARG A 85 -1.60 -31.96 -15.22
C ARG A 85 -0.83 -30.97 -14.34
N ARG A 86 -0.68 -29.71 -14.76
CA ARG A 86 0.12 -28.66 -14.10
C ARG A 86 -0.72 -27.57 -13.45
N SER A 87 -1.96 -27.37 -13.92
CA SER A 87 -2.82 -26.23 -13.54
C SER A 87 -3.87 -26.57 -12.47
N ARG A 88 -3.72 -27.65 -11.69
CA ARG A 88 -4.67 -28.02 -10.63
C ARG A 88 -4.92 -26.85 -9.65
N GLN A 89 -3.85 -26.17 -9.22
CA GLN A 89 -3.94 -25.06 -8.28
C GLN A 89 -4.57 -23.82 -8.93
N PHE A 90 -4.28 -23.55 -10.21
CA PHE A 90 -4.95 -22.52 -10.99
C PHE A 90 -6.47 -22.76 -11.06
N ILE A 91 -6.90 -23.98 -11.40
CA ILE A 91 -8.33 -24.37 -11.47
C ILE A 91 -8.98 -24.17 -10.10
N TRP A 92 -8.31 -24.64 -9.03
CA TRP A 92 -8.79 -24.47 -7.67
C TRP A 92 -9.00 -22.97 -7.33
N GLN A 93 -8.01 -22.14 -7.58
CA GLN A 93 -8.05 -20.73 -7.20
C GLN A 93 -9.02 -19.92 -8.06
N GLU A 94 -8.92 -20.03 -9.38
CA GLU A 94 -9.67 -19.19 -10.30
C GLU A 94 -11.13 -19.63 -10.51
N ILE A 95 -11.40 -20.92 -10.44
CA ILE A 95 -12.74 -21.45 -10.68
C ILE A 95 -13.45 -21.74 -9.37
N LEU A 96 -12.86 -22.57 -8.50
CA LEU A 96 -13.56 -22.99 -7.28
C LEU A 96 -13.57 -21.88 -6.22
N MET A 97 -12.41 -21.27 -5.92
CA MET A 97 -12.34 -20.26 -4.87
C MET A 97 -12.98 -18.94 -5.31
N ASN A 98 -12.58 -18.36 -6.43
CA ASN A 98 -13.07 -17.03 -6.82
C ASN A 98 -14.53 -17.08 -7.29
N LEU A 99 -14.91 -18.01 -8.17
CA LEU A 99 -16.24 -18.05 -8.74
C LEU A 99 -17.30 -18.60 -7.78
N LEU A 100 -17.00 -19.67 -7.04
CA LEU A 100 -17.99 -20.34 -6.20
C LEU A 100 -17.92 -19.86 -4.74
N TRP A 101 -16.76 -19.99 -4.11
CA TRP A 101 -16.63 -19.76 -2.67
C TRP A 101 -16.72 -18.29 -2.28
N LYS A 102 -15.92 -17.42 -2.91
CA LYS A 102 -15.94 -15.98 -2.57
C LYS A 102 -17.26 -15.33 -2.96
N ARG A 103 -17.86 -15.76 -4.09
CA ARG A 103 -19.19 -15.31 -4.49
C ARG A 103 -20.26 -15.76 -3.50
N LYS A 104 -20.22 -17.00 -3.03
CA LYS A 104 -21.15 -17.50 -1.99
C LYS A 104 -20.97 -16.73 -0.68
N ARG A 105 -19.71 -16.43 -0.28
CA ARG A 105 -19.42 -15.63 0.92
C ARG A 105 -20.00 -14.21 0.80
N LEU A 106 -19.82 -13.57 -0.34
CA LEU A 106 -20.43 -12.27 -0.61
C LEU A 106 -21.96 -12.32 -0.53
N SER A 107 -22.58 -13.33 -1.17
CA SER A 107 -24.04 -13.50 -1.15
C SER A 107 -24.59 -13.75 0.26
N ASN A 108 -23.90 -14.57 1.06
CA ASN A 108 -24.29 -14.83 2.45
C ASN A 108 -24.19 -13.56 3.30
N TRP A 109 -23.06 -12.83 3.21
CA TRP A 109 -22.88 -11.57 3.92
C TRP A 109 -23.95 -10.55 3.50
N TYR A 110 -24.17 -10.40 2.20
CA TYR A 110 -25.16 -9.47 1.67
C TYR A 110 -26.56 -9.75 2.21
N GLY A 111 -27.00 -11.02 2.19
CA GLY A 111 -28.31 -11.43 2.70
C GLY A 111 -28.45 -11.29 4.23
N THR A 112 -27.33 -11.26 4.97
CA THR A 112 -27.33 -11.06 6.43
C THR A 112 -27.23 -9.57 6.79
N PHE A 113 -26.45 -8.81 6.02
CA PHE A 113 -26.17 -7.41 6.29
C PHE A 113 -27.33 -6.49 5.88
N PHE A 114 -27.96 -6.76 4.74
CA PHE A 114 -29.11 -6.01 4.24
C PHE A 114 -30.41 -6.76 4.52
N LYS A 115 -31.41 -6.04 5.05
CA LYS A 115 -32.75 -6.60 5.29
C LYS A 115 -33.50 -6.83 3.96
N GLU A 116 -34.55 -7.67 3.99
CA GLU A 116 -35.30 -8.01 2.78
C GLU A 116 -35.98 -6.81 2.12
N ASP A 117 -36.36 -5.82 2.89
CA ASP A 117 -37.00 -4.56 2.44
C ASP A 117 -35.98 -3.55 1.87
N HIS A 118 -34.66 -3.78 2.06
CA HIS A 118 -33.62 -2.90 1.53
C HIS A 118 -32.42 -3.72 1.00
N LYS A 119 -32.38 -3.91 -0.31
CA LYS A 119 -31.33 -4.65 -1.02
C LYS A 119 -30.70 -3.77 -2.10
N PRO A 120 -29.65 -2.99 -1.77
CA PRO A 120 -29.00 -2.13 -2.74
C PRO A 120 -28.38 -2.94 -3.88
N PRO A 121 -28.43 -2.46 -5.15
CA PRO A 121 -27.82 -3.16 -6.27
C PRO A 121 -26.32 -3.35 -6.08
N VAL A 122 -25.83 -4.56 -6.42
CA VAL A 122 -24.41 -4.92 -6.38
C VAL A 122 -23.83 -4.81 -7.78
N HIS A 123 -22.76 -4.05 -7.90
CA HIS A 123 -22.02 -3.82 -9.14
C HIS A 123 -20.65 -4.51 -9.07
N ASN A 124 -20.42 -5.50 -9.92
CA ASN A 124 -19.10 -6.10 -10.09
C ASN A 124 -18.32 -5.29 -11.14
N VAL A 125 -17.29 -4.59 -10.72
CA VAL A 125 -16.44 -3.77 -11.58
C VAL A 125 -15.18 -4.57 -11.92
N PRO A 126 -14.84 -4.76 -13.20
CA PRO A 126 -13.61 -5.44 -13.58
C PRO A 126 -12.37 -4.85 -12.89
N HIS A 127 -11.47 -5.71 -12.41
CA HIS A 127 -10.35 -5.36 -11.55
C HIS A 127 -9.48 -4.22 -12.12
N HIS A 128 -9.04 -4.35 -13.37
CA HIS A 128 -8.23 -3.29 -14.00
C HIS A 128 -9.01 -1.98 -14.29
N LEU A 129 -10.34 -2.03 -14.40
CA LEU A 129 -11.14 -0.80 -14.44
C LEU A 129 -11.18 -0.14 -13.08
N SER A 130 -11.33 -0.94 -12.01
CA SER A 130 -11.22 -0.44 -10.64
C SER A 130 -9.85 0.19 -10.37
N HIS A 131 -8.77 -0.40 -10.88
CA HIS A 131 -7.44 0.19 -10.82
C HIS A 131 -7.37 1.52 -11.59
N VAL A 132 -7.38 1.48 -12.91
CA VAL A 132 -6.91 2.62 -13.71
C VAL A 132 -7.99 3.65 -13.99
N VAL A 133 -9.24 3.22 -14.29
CA VAL A 133 -10.33 4.17 -14.49
C VAL A 133 -10.75 4.78 -13.15
N GLY A 134 -10.85 3.95 -12.10
CA GLY A 134 -11.13 4.44 -10.76
C GLY A 134 -10.10 5.46 -10.28
N THR A 135 -8.81 5.19 -10.46
CA THR A 135 -7.75 6.15 -10.13
C THR A 135 -7.83 7.43 -10.97
N PHE A 136 -8.15 7.33 -12.27
CA PHE A 136 -8.34 8.50 -13.13
C PHE A 136 -9.51 9.38 -12.65
N LEU A 137 -10.63 8.78 -12.25
CA LEU A 137 -11.83 9.50 -11.84
C LEU A 137 -11.61 10.40 -10.62
N ILE A 138 -10.64 10.06 -9.78
CA ILE A 138 -10.26 10.84 -8.58
C ILE A 138 -8.93 11.59 -8.75
N SER A 139 -8.33 11.55 -9.94
CA SER A 139 -7.11 12.31 -10.25
C SER A 139 -7.42 13.79 -10.49
N PRO A 140 -6.42 14.68 -10.41
CA PRO A 140 -6.61 16.10 -10.73
C PRO A 140 -6.74 16.38 -12.25
N TYR A 141 -6.59 15.37 -13.12
CA TYR A 141 -6.51 15.56 -14.55
C TYR A 141 -7.86 15.43 -15.23
N GLU A 142 -8.22 16.38 -16.09
CA GLU A 142 -9.41 16.30 -16.93
C GLU A 142 -9.23 15.30 -18.08
N SER A 143 -7.99 15.16 -18.59
CA SER A 143 -7.59 14.19 -19.61
C SER A 143 -6.25 13.60 -19.26
N ALA A 144 -6.06 12.30 -19.47
CA ALA A 144 -4.81 11.61 -19.19
C ALA A 144 -4.66 10.30 -19.99
N ALA A 145 -3.41 9.92 -20.22
CA ALA A 145 -3.07 8.55 -20.59
C ALA A 145 -3.30 7.62 -19.40
N LEU A 146 -3.71 6.38 -19.68
CA LEU A 146 -4.02 5.37 -18.68
C LEU A 146 -3.08 4.18 -18.80
N LEU A 147 -2.42 3.81 -17.69
CA LEU A 147 -1.58 2.62 -17.59
C LEU A 147 -1.87 1.87 -16.29
N SER A 148 -2.35 0.65 -16.38
CA SER A 148 -2.44 -0.29 -15.27
C SER A 148 -1.49 -1.45 -15.52
N VAL A 149 -0.59 -1.74 -14.57
CA VAL A 149 0.34 -2.88 -14.65
C VAL A 149 0.32 -3.64 -13.34
N ASP A 150 -0.04 -4.92 -13.42
CA ASP A 150 -0.30 -5.73 -12.24
C ASP A 150 0.22 -7.17 -12.38
N GLY A 151 0.09 -7.97 -11.32
CA GLY A 151 0.28 -9.41 -11.36
C GLY A 151 -0.76 -10.07 -12.27
N SER A 152 -2.00 -10.05 -11.87
CA SER A 152 -3.17 -10.36 -12.72
C SER A 152 -4.48 -10.03 -11.99
N GLY A 153 -5.45 -9.49 -12.71
CA GLY A 153 -6.84 -9.34 -12.27
C GLY A 153 -7.79 -10.02 -13.25
N GLU A 154 -8.64 -10.92 -12.79
CA GLU A 154 -9.43 -11.89 -13.57
C GLU A 154 -8.56 -12.66 -14.59
N TRP A 155 -8.16 -12.02 -15.67
CA TRP A 155 -7.31 -12.60 -16.71
C TRP A 155 -6.34 -11.57 -17.31
N ALA A 156 -6.57 -10.29 -17.05
CA ALA A 156 -5.74 -9.21 -17.56
C ALA A 156 -4.53 -8.97 -16.64
N THR A 157 -3.45 -8.41 -17.20
CA THR A 157 -2.22 -8.04 -16.49
C THR A 157 -1.83 -6.60 -16.74
N THR A 158 -2.28 -6.03 -17.87
CA THR A 158 -1.96 -4.66 -18.24
C THR A 158 -3.08 -4.05 -19.09
N PHE A 159 -3.46 -2.82 -18.79
CA PHE A 159 -4.36 -2.01 -19.60
C PHE A 159 -3.67 -0.72 -20.02
N MET A 160 -3.79 -0.36 -21.30
CA MET A 160 -3.29 0.89 -21.85
C MET A 160 -4.37 1.61 -22.64
N GLY A 161 -4.55 2.89 -22.34
CA GLY A 161 -5.61 3.68 -22.94
C GLY A 161 -5.45 5.17 -22.70
N LYS A 162 -6.56 5.88 -22.84
CA LYS A 162 -6.71 7.29 -22.45
C LYS A 162 -8.12 7.53 -21.90
N ALA A 163 -8.25 8.59 -21.11
CA ALA A 163 -9.54 9.02 -20.60
C ALA A 163 -9.66 10.54 -20.64
N LYS A 164 -10.91 11.00 -20.74
CA LYS A 164 -11.30 12.41 -20.64
C LYS A 164 -12.69 12.53 -20.02
N GLY A 165 -12.83 13.37 -19.00
CA GLY A 165 -14.07 13.45 -18.22
C GLY A 165 -14.40 12.12 -17.55
N SER A 166 -15.55 11.50 -17.87
CA SER A 166 -15.93 10.14 -17.43
C SER A 166 -15.82 9.10 -18.56
N SER A 167 -15.26 9.48 -19.71
CA SER A 167 -15.11 8.59 -20.87
C SER A 167 -13.69 8.07 -20.95
N TYR A 168 -13.53 6.81 -21.36
CA TYR A 168 -12.23 6.18 -21.52
C TYR A 168 -12.20 5.24 -22.75
N THR A 169 -11.01 5.01 -23.27
CA THR A 169 -10.79 4.09 -24.39
C THR A 169 -9.50 3.32 -24.16
N PHE A 170 -9.58 2.00 -24.24
CA PHE A 170 -8.39 1.13 -24.22
C PHE A 170 -8.07 0.67 -25.63
N PHE A 171 -6.81 0.79 -26.00
CA PHE A 171 -6.30 0.29 -27.28
C PHE A 171 -5.41 -0.93 -27.12
N ARG A 172 -5.05 -1.28 -25.86
CA ARG A 172 -4.30 -2.49 -25.56
C ARG A 172 -4.67 -3.07 -24.19
N GLN A 173 -4.70 -4.42 -24.16
CA GLN A 173 -4.83 -5.22 -22.95
C GLN A 173 -3.91 -6.43 -23.11
N ASP A 174 -2.97 -6.61 -22.17
CA ASP A 174 -2.21 -7.85 -22.08
C ASP A 174 -2.85 -8.78 -21.04
N HIS A 175 -2.58 -10.07 -21.17
CA HIS A 175 -3.29 -11.09 -20.42
C HIS A 175 -2.32 -12.10 -19.82
N PHE A 176 -2.76 -12.69 -18.71
CA PHE A 176 -2.07 -13.81 -18.08
C PHE A 176 -1.81 -14.92 -19.11
N PRO A 177 -0.59 -15.49 -19.15
CA PRO A 177 0.50 -15.33 -18.18
C PRO A 177 1.56 -14.26 -18.52
N MET A 178 1.34 -13.39 -19.50
CA MET A 178 2.26 -12.29 -19.84
C MET A 178 2.12 -11.17 -18.80
N SER A 179 2.94 -11.16 -17.74
CA SER A 179 2.82 -10.25 -16.61
C SER A 179 4.17 -9.79 -16.10
N LEU A 180 4.39 -8.47 -16.04
CA LEU A 180 5.57 -7.87 -15.42
C LEU A 180 5.55 -8.05 -13.90
N GLY A 181 4.37 -7.94 -13.27
CA GLY A 181 4.20 -8.15 -11.84
C GLY A 181 4.60 -9.57 -11.43
N SER A 182 4.04 -10.60 -12.10
CA SER A 182 4.35 -12.00 -11.78
C SER A 182 5.81 -12.39 -12.05
N VAL A 183 6.46 -11.76 -13.03
CA VAL A 183 7.91 -11.91 -13.26
C VAL A 183 8.71 -11.35 -12.09
N TYR A 184 8.35 -10.15 -11.62
CA TYR A 184 9.03 -9.52 -10.49
C TYR A 184 8.79 -10.24 -9.17
N GLU A 185 7.58 -10.79 -8.95
CA GLU A 185 7.29 -11.69 -7.84
C GLU A 185 8.19 -12.95 -7.82
N ALA A 186 8.48 -13.51 -9.00
CA ALA A 186 9.36 -14.68 -9.10
C ALA A 186 10.81 -14.32 -8.73
N ALA A 187 11.30 -13.14 -9.16
CA ALA A 187 12.61 -12.61 -8.74
C ALA A 187 12.64 -12.31 -7.23
N THR A 188 11.55 -11.77 -6.68
CA THR A 188 11.39 -11.53 -5.24
C THR A 188 11.50 -12.83 -4.45
N GLN A 189 10.83 -13.89 -4.90
CA GLN A 189 10.92 -15.20 -4.26
C GLN A 189 12.33 -15.80 -4.38
N PHE A 190 13.00 -15.63 -5.51
CA PHE A 190 14.38 -16.09 -5.70
C PHE A 190 15.34 -15.42 -4.71
N CYS A 191 15.15 -14.14 -4.41
CA CYS A 191 15.89 -13.41 -3.39
C CYS A 191 15.54 -13.82 -1.95
N GLY A 192 14.67 -14.83 -1.75
CA GLY A 192 14.30 -15.37 -0.44
C GLY A 192 13.20 -14.58 0.28
N PHE A 193 12.49 -13.73 -0.44
CA PHE A 193 11.37 -12.93 0.06
C PHE A 193 10.01 -13.54 -0.29
N ILE A 194 8.94 -13.01 0.29
CA ILE A 194 7.57 -13.49 0.07
C ILE A 194 6.98 -12.77 -1.15
N PRO A 195 6.64 -13.50 -2.23
CA PRO A 195 6.00 -12.90 -3.40
C PRO A 195 4.59 -12.40 -3.06
N ASN A 196 4.13 -11.37 -3.74
CA ASN A 196 2.93 -10.55 -3.51
C ASN A 196 2.98 -9.64 -2.28
N TYR A 197 4.10 -9.64 -1.51
CA TYR A 197 4.20 -8.88 -0.26
C TYR A 197 5.52 -8.11 -0.10
N ASP A 198 6.60 -8.67 -0.61
CA ASP A 198 7.96 -8.22 -0.31
C ASP A 198 8.69 -7.60 -1.53
N GLU A 199 8.00 -7.30 -2.62
CA GLU A 199 8.57 -6.71 -3.85
C GLU A 199 9.36 -5.42 -3.54
N GLY A 200 8.88 -4.63 -2.60
CA GLY A 200 9.59 -3.45 -2.10
C GLY A 200 10.93 -3.76 -1.40
N LYS A 201 11.14 -5.01 -0.90
CA LYS A 201 12.44 -5.43 -0.37
C LYS A 201 13.42 -5.75 -1.50
N THR A 202 12.95 -6.37 -2.58
CA THR A 202 13.75 -6.62 -3.79
C THR A 202 14.17 -5.29 -4.42
N MET A 203 13.26 -4.32 -4.54
CA MET A 203 13.54 -2.96 -4.98
C MET A 203 14.61 -2.29 -4.08
N GLY A 204 14.50 -2.43 -2.74
CA GLY A 204 15.47 -1.89 -1.79
C GLY A 204 16.81 -2.63 -1.75
N LEU A 205 16.87 -3.88 -2.22
CA LEU A 205 18.09 -4.69 -2.33
C LEU A 205 18.90 -4.34 -3.59
N ALA A 206 18.22 -3.95 -4.66
CA ALA A 206 18.80 -3.72 -5.98
C ALA A 206 20.00 -2.75 -6.00
N PRO A 207 20.02 -1.62 -5.26
CA PRO A 207 21.18 -0.71 -5.26
C PRO A 207 22.48 -1.30 -4.70
N LEU A 208 22.42 -2.47 -4.06
CA LEU A 208 23.61 -3.16 -3.52
C LEU A 208 24.24 -4.14 -4.51
N GLY A 209 23.59 -4.41 -5.64
CA GLY A 209 24.05 -5.33 -6.68
C GLY A 209 24.61 -4.62 -7.91
N ASN A 210 25.26 -5.40 -8.77
CA ASN A 210 25.71 -4.95 -10.08
C ASN A 210 24.76 -5.49 -11.16
N PRO A 211 23.88 -4.67 -11.75
CA PRO A 211 22.91 -5.14 -12.73
C PRO A 211 23.55 -5.70 -14.01
N GLN A 212 24.72 -5.20 -14.42
CA GLN A 212 25.39 -5.59 -15.66
C GLN A 212 25.76 -7.09 -15.69
N LYS A 213 25.92 -7.71 -14.51
CA LYS A 213 26.22 -9.15 -14.39
C LYS A 213 25.14 -10.04 -15.04
N PHE A 214 23.89 -9.63 -14.97
CA PHE A 214 22.77 -10.44 -15.44
C PHE A 214 21.83 -9.72 -16.41
N TYR A 215 22.07 -8.44 -16.73
CA TYR A 215 21.16 -7.62 -17.54
C TYR A 215 20.79 -8.26 -18.87
N ASP A 216 21.79 -8.70 -19.65
CA ASP A 216 21.56 -9.33 -20.98
C ASP A 216 20.81 -10.67 -20.87
N LYS A 217 20.93 -11.37 -19.72
CA LYS A 217 20.17 -12.59 -19.46
C LYS A 217 18.73 -12.26 -19.11
N VAL A 218 18.51 -11.24 -18.27
CA VAL A 218 17.17 -10.79 -17.85
C VAL A 218 16.40 -10.21 -19.04
N ALA A 219 17.05 -9.46 -19.93
CA ALA A 219 16.43 -8.92 -21.14
C ALA A 219 15.90 -9.99 -22.12
N LYS A 220 16.37 -11.23 -21.99
CA LYS A 220 15.85 -12.39 -22.75
C LYS A 220 14.71 -13.11 -22.03
N VAL A 221 14.47 -12.81 -20.76
CA VAL A 221 13.44 -13.45 -19.95
C VAL A 221 12.09 -12.75 -20.13
N PHE A 222 12.09 -11.40 -20.16
CA PHE A 222 10.90 -10.60 -20.44
C PHE A 222 11.27 -9.30 -21.15
N TRP A 223 10.35 -8.76 -21.92
CA TRP A 223 10.59 -7.56 -22.76
C TRP A 223 9.28 -6.88 -23.14
N ILE A 224 9.39 -5.67 -23.66
CA ILE A 224 8.28 -4.96 -24.33
C ILE A 224 8.53 -4.94 -25.83
N ASN A 225 7.56 -5.46 -26.60
CA ASN A 225 7.58 -5.42 -28.06
C ASN A 225 7.35 -3.99 -28.59
N ASP A 226 7.51 -3.79 -29.90
CA ASP A 226 7.31 -2.46 -30.52
C ASP A 226 5.84 -2.03 -30.55
N ASP A 227 4.92 -2.99 -30.53
CA ASP A 227 3.48 -2.74 -30.40
C ASP A 227 3.04 -2.52 -28.94
N LEU A 228 4.00 -2.40 -28.02
CA LEU A 228 3.84 -2.27 -26.57
C LEU A 228 3.29 -3.51 -25.86
N SER A 229 3.28 -4.69 -26.52
CA SER A 229 2.91 -5.93 -25.85
C SER A 229 4.02 -6.43 -24.91
N ILE A 230 3.60 -7.10 -23.85
CA ILE A 230 4.51 -7.77 -22.93
C ILE A 230 4.89 -9.14 -23.48
N GLY A 231 6.19 -9.38 -23.63
CA GLY A 231 6.76 -10.68 -23.92
C GLY A 231 7.40 -11.30 -22.68
N VAL A 232 7.18 -12.60 -22.45
CA VAL A 232 7.80 -13.36 -21.36
C VAL A 232 8.17 -14.76 -21.86
N ASP A 233 9.42 -15.17 -21.66
CA ASP A 233 9.79 -16.59 -21.83
C ASP A 233 9.35 -17.39 -20.61
N LEU A 234 8.17 -18.00 -20.72
CA LEU A 234 7.54 -18.80 -19.67
C LEU A 234 8.35 -20.03 -19.26
N SER A 235 9.38 -20.43 -20.01
CA SER A 235 10.24 -21.56 -19.62
C SER A 235 11.05 -21.29 -18.37
N TYR A 236 11.27 -20.03 -18.02
CA TYR A 236 11.93 -19.61 -16.78
C TYR A 236 11.02 -19.66 -15.56
N PHE A 237 9.69 -19.79 -15.74
CA PHE A 237 8.71 -19.59 -14.68
C PHE A 237 7.79 -20.78 -14.45
N ARG A 238 7.10 -20.75 -13.31
CA ARG A 238 6.03 -21.65 -12.90
C ARG A 238 4.80 -20.94 -12.35
N TYR A 239 4.86 -19.62 -12.19
CA TYR A 239 3.73 -18.83 -11.66
C TYR A 239 2.47 -19.03 -12.50
N GLN A 240 2.60 -19.27 -13.80
CA GLN A 240 1.49 -19.55 -14.71
C GLN A 240 0.64 -20.77 -14.34
N TYR A 241 1.11 -21.58 -13.41
CA TYR A 241 0.39 -22.75 -12.88
C TYR A 241 -0.04 -22.56 -11.42
N TYR A 242 0.16 -21.38 -10.84
CA TYR A 242 -0.07 -21.06 -9.41
C TYR A 242 0.70 -21.97 -8.44
N THR A 243 1.89 -22.42 -8.82
CA THR A 243 2.74 -23.24 -7.96
C THR A 243 3.35 -22.42 -6.83
N GLN A 244 3.67 -23.09 -5.70
CA GLN A 244 4.32 -22.44 -4.57
C GLN A 244 5.69 -21.83 -4.92
N VAL A 245 6.44 -22.48 -5.83
CA VAL A 245 7.69 -21.93 -6.38
C VAL A 245 7.38 -21.32 -7.74
N ARG A 246 7.63 -20.04 -7.90
CA ARG A 246 7.24 -19.24 -9.08
C ARG A 246 8.25 -19.31 -10.22
N TYR A 247 9.50 -19.71 -9.98
CA TYR A 247 10.56 -19.89 -10.97
C TYR A 247 10.82 -21.38 -11.26
N SER A 248 11.43 -21.66 -12.43
CA SER A 248 11.76 -23.01 -12.89
C SER A 248 13.20 -23.40 -12.58
N SER A 249 13.58 -24.66 -12.90
CA SER A 249 14.99 -25.11 -12.86
C SER A 249 15.87 -24.31 -13.82
N LYS A 250 15.35 -23.98 -15.02
CA LYS A 250 16.06 -23.14 -16.00
C LYS A 250 16.42 -21.76 -15.42
N PHE A 251 15.55 -21.17 -14.60
CA PHE A 251 15.86 -19.93 -13.91
C PHE A 251 17.07 -20.12 -12.97
N VAL A 252 17.06 -21.18 -12.18
CA VAL A 252 18.14 -21.52 -11.25
C VAL A 252 19.46 -21.81 -11.99
N GLU A 253 19.43 -22.52 -13.11
CA GLU A 253 20.61 -22.78 -13.95
C GLU A 253 21.25 -21.50 -14.47
N VAL A 254 20.45 -20.47 -14.80
CA VAL A 254 20.93 -19.22 -15.38
C VAL A 254 21.36 -18.19 -14.32
N PHE A 255 20.65 -18.12 -13.20
CA PHE A 255 20.80 -17.07 -12.19
C PHE A 255 21.48 -17.53 -10.89
N GLY A 256 21.72 -18.84 -10.74
CA GLY A 256 22.32 -19.43 -9.55
C GLY A 256 21.31 -19.99 -8.55
N ALA A 257 21.79 -20.42 -7.39
CA ALA A 257 20.95 -20.97 -6.34
C ALA A 257 20.07 -19.87 -5.70
N PRO A 258 18.77 -20.14 -5.43
CA PRO A 258 17.93 -19.17 -4.74
C PRO A 258 18.36 -19.00 -3.28
N ARG A 259 18.18 -17.82 -2.73
CA ARG A 259 18.44 -17.57 -1.31
C ARG A 259 17.49 -18.39 -0.44
N ASN A 260 18.01 -18.94 0.66
CA ASN A 260 17.19 -19.61 1.64
C ASN A 260 16.14 -18.63 2.23
N LYS A 261 14.91 -19.12 2.45
CA LYS A 261 13.80 -18.34 3.04
C LYS A 261 14.04 -17.96 4.51
N ASP A 262 15.00 -18.59 5.19
CA ASP A 262 15.36 -18.17 6.54
C ASP A 262 15.84 -16.70 6.52
N LYS A 263 15.20 -15.87 7.32
CA LYS A 263 15.51 -14.43 7.43
C LYS A 263 16.98 -14.19 7.85
N ARG A 264 17.63 -15.16 8.52
CA ARG A 264 19.04 -15.12 8.96
C ARG A 264 20.01 -15.50 7.85
N ALA A 265 19.54 -16.13 6.76
CA ALA A 265 20.42 -16.50 5.66
C ALA A 265 21.08 -15.25 5.06
N LYS A 266 22.39 -15.31 4.86
CA LYS A 266 23.15 -14.23 4.24
C LYS A 266 22.77 -14.08 2.76
N PHE A 267 22.85 -12.87 2.25
CA PHE A 267 22.83 -12.63 0.81
C PHE A 267 24.21 -12.94 0.23
N GLU A 268 24.23 -13.74 -0.81
CA GLU A 268 25.40 -13.90 -1.66
C GLU A 268 25.36 -12.82 -2.75
N GLN A 269 26.52 -12.45 -3.32
CA GLN A 269 26.59 -11.35 -4.29
C GLN A 269 25.66 -11.55 -5.49
N HIS A 270 25.51 -12.79 -5.97
CA HIS A 270 24.62 -13.05 -7.12
C HIS A 270 23.14 -12.76 -6.81
N HIS A 271 22.68 -12.89 -5.56
CA HIS A 271 21.29 -12.50 -5.20
C HIS A 271 21.09 -11.00 -5.35
N LEU A 272 22.09 -10.19 -4.95
CA LEU A 272 22.08 -8.74 -5.10
C LEU A 272 22.12 -8.35 -6.57
N ASP A 273 23.00 -9.00 -7.35
CA ASP A 273 23.16 -8.73 -8.79
C ASP A 273 21.92 -9.11 -9.59
N VAL A 274 21.22 -10.21 -9.23
CA VAL A 274 19.95 -10.61 -9.83
C VAL A 274 18.84 -9.60 -9.48
N ALA A 275 18.74 -9.20 -8.20
CA ALA A 275 17.78 -8.17 -7.79
C ALA A 275 17.99 -6.86 -8.57
N ALA A 276 19.24 -6.43 -8.70
CA ALA A 276 19.61 -5.23 -9.44
C ALA A 276 19.28 -5.32 -10.94
N ALA A 277 19.55 -6.47 -11.58
CA ALA A 277 19.26 -6.68 -13.00
C ALA A 277 17.77 -6.73 -13.29
N PHE A 278 16.97 -7.43 -12.47
CA PHE A 278 15.52 -7.47 -12.62
C PHE A 278 14.88 -6.11 -12.36
N GLN A 279 15.36 -5.36 -11.36
CA GLN A 279 14.88 -4.01 -11.08
C GLN A 279 15.15 -3.07 -12.25
N LEU A 280 16.40 -2.98 -12.71
CA LEU A 280 16.78 -2.11 -13.82
C LEU A 280 15.98 -2.45 -15.10
N HIS A 281 15.84 -3.74 -15.42
CA HIS A 281 15.11 -4.14 -16.61
C HIS A 281 13.59 -3.89 -16.50
N LEU A 282 13.00 -4.04 -15.30
CA LEU A 282 11.61 -3.64 -15.06
C LEU A 282 11.42 -2.12 -15.28
N GLU A 283 12.35 -1.30 -14.78
CA GLU A 283 12.32 0.16 -15.00
C GLU A 283 12.36 0.51 -16.50
N GLU A 284 13.25 -0.13 -17.28
CA GLU A 284 13.33 0.06 -18.74
C GLU A 284 12.03 -0.37 -19.44
N CYS A 285 11.43 -1.49 -19.03
CA CYS A 285 10.15 -1.94 -19.55
C CYS A 285 9.02 -0.94 -19.25
N MET A 286 8.92 -0.49 -18.00
CA MET A 286 7.91 0.50 -17.59
C MET A 286 8.10 1.83 -18.31
N LEU A 287 9.35 2.26 -18.51
CA LEU A 287 9.68 3.48 -19.24
C LEU A 287 9.35 3.35 -20.74
N LYS A 288 9.62 2.19 -21.37
CA LYS A 288 9.22 1.92 -22.76
C LYS A 288 7.70 1.96 -22.93
N LEU A 289 6.95 1.38 -21.99
CA LEU A 289 5.49 1.47 -21.98
C LEU A 289 5.00 2.92 -21.85
N ALA A 290 5.54 3.69 -20.91
CA ALA A 290 5.16 5.08 -20.66
C ALA A 290 5.48 5.98 -21.88
N ARG A 291 6.68 5.89 -22.44
CA ARG A 291 7.08 6.63 -23.65
C ARG A 291 6.21 6.29 -24.87
N GLY A 292 5.96 4.99 -25.07
CA GLY A 292 5.09 4.52 -26.14
C GLY A 292 3.65 5.01 -25.98
N LEU A 293 3.15 5.02 -24.75
CA LEU A 293 1.83 5.51 -24.41
C LEU A 293 1.71 7.03 -24.61
N HIS A 294 2.70 7.80 -24.15
CA HIS A 294 2.78 9.25 -24.40
C HIS A 294 2.75 9.56 -25.89
N LYS A 295 3.60 8.90 -26.69
CA LYS A 295 3.64 9.07 -28.15
C LYS A 295 2.29 8.73 -28.81
N LYS A 296 1.60 7.68 -28.32
CA LYS A 296 0.36 7.18 -28.92
C LYS A 296 -0.85 8.03 -28.58
N THR A 297 -0.89 8.59 -27.36
CA THR A 297 -2.04 9.34 -26.85
C THR A 297 -1.92 10.84 -27.06
N GLY A 298 -0.71 11.38 -27.05
CA GLY A 298 -0.44 12.83 -27.04
C GLY A 298 -0.90 13.53 -25.76
N GLU A 299 -1.20 12.76 -24.68
CA GLU A 299 -1.65 13.32 -23.41
C GLU A 299 -0.45 13.87 -22.61
N ASP A 300 -0.65 14.98 -21.93
CA ASP A 300 0.37 15.59 -21.06
C ASP A 300 0.56 14.84 -19.74
N TYR A 301 -0.45 14.11 -19.28
CA TYR A 301 -0.51 13.48 -17.97
C TYR A 301 -0.72 11.98 -18.05
N LEU A 302 -0.17 11.25 -17.09
CA LEU A 302 -0.34 9.81 -16.96
C LEU A 302 -1.03 9.46 -15.63
N VAL A 303 -2.02 8.58 -15.70
CA VAL A 303 -2.53 7.87 -14.50
C VAL A 303 -1.98 6.45 -14.51
N LEU A 304 -1.28 6.09 -13.43
CA LEU A 304 -0.62 4.80 -13.26
C LEU A 304 -1.19 4.07 -12.03
N SER A 305 -1.48 2.78 -12.17
CA SER A 305 -2.06 1.94 -11.09
C SER A 305 -1.71 0.46 -11.28
N GLY A 306 -2.15 -0.40 -10.34
CA GLY A 306 -1.79 -1.80 -10.24
C GLY A 306 -0.59 -2.02 -9.32
N GLY A 307 -0.32 -3.27 -8.91
CA GLY A 307 0.75 -3.59 -7.95
C GLY A 307 2.13 -3.10 -8.36
N VAL A 308 2.45 -3.09 -9.67
CA VAL A 308 3.73 -2.59 -10.19
C VAL A 308 3.88 -1.07 -10.00
N ALA A 309 2.78 -0.32 -9.88
CA ALA A 309 2.80 1.11 -9.58
C ALA A 309 3.32 1.44 -8.17
N LEU A 310 3.51 0.45 -7.29
CA LEU A 310 4.21 0.60 -6.01
C LEU A 310 5.74 0.63 -6.15
N ASN A 311 6.28 0.38 -7.35
CA ASN A 311 7.71 0.50 -7.64
C ASN A 311 8.08 1.99 -7.81
N SER A 312 8.37 2.63 -6.70
CA SER A 312 8.66 4.07 -6.64
C SER A 312 9.93 4.48 -7.43
N VAL A 313 10.86 3.57 -7.64
CA VAL A 313 12.07 3.82 -8.46
C VAL A 313 11.67 3.95 -9.94
N ALA A 314 10.90 3.00 -10.47
CA ALA A 314 10.36 3.07 -11.83
C ALA A 314 9.50 4.33 -12.02
N ASN A 315 8.64 4.66 -11.05
CA ASN A 315 7.79 5.85 -11.10
C ASN A 315 8.61 7.14 -11.18
N GLY A 316 9.67 7.26 -10.38
CA GLY A 316 10.58 8.40 -10.43
C GLY A 316 11.24 8.58 -11.81
N ARG A 317 11.64 7.48 -12.45
CA ARG A 317 12.17 7.50 -13.82
C ARG A 317 11.10 7.89 -14.85
N ILE A 318 9.88 7.38 -14.70
CA ILE A 318 8.77 7.76 -15.60
C ILE A 318 8.54 9.27 -15.56
N VAL A 319 8.54 9.90 -14.37
CA VAL A 319 8.41 11.35 -14.23
C VAL A 319 9.51 12.09 -15.00
N ARG A 320 10.76 11.68 -14.86
CA ARG A 320 11.91 12.38 -15.44
C ARG A 320 12.14 12.10 -16.93
N GLU A 321 11.75 10.90 -17.40
CA GLU A 321 12.27 10.36 -18.66
C GLU A 321 11.17 9.99 -19.67
N SER A 322 9.87 9.98 -19.30
CA SER A 322 8.82 9.49 -20.20
C SER A 322 8.27 10.53 -21.18
N GLY A 323 8.40 11.82 -20.86
CA GLY A 323 7.82 12.94 -21.61
C GLY A 323 6.48 13.44 -21.04
N PHE A 324 5.85 12.73 -20.11
CA PHE A 324 4.69 13.25 -19.38
C PHE A 324 5.10 14.40 -18.45
N LYS A 325 4.24 15.42 -18.32
CA LYS A 325 4.46 16.55 -17.41
C LYS A 325 4.34 16.16 -15.95
N ASP A 326 3.40 15.26 -15.63
CA ASP A 326 3.23 14.67 -14.30
C ASP A 326 2.53 13.32 -14.40
N ILE A 327 2.65 12.53 -13.33
CA ILE A 327 1.96 11.26 -13.17
C ILE A 327 1.15 11.25 -11.88
N TYR A 328 -0.08 10.78 -11.93
CA TYR A 328 -0.91 10.56 -10.76
C TYR A 328 -0.97 9.07 -10.42
N LEU A 329 -0.68 8.80 -9.15
CA LEU A 329 -0.87 7.51 -8.50
C LEU A 329 -1.69 7.78 -7.23
N MET A 330 -2.73 6.99 -6.97
CA MET A 330 -3.37 7.11 -5.67
C MET A 330 -2.51 6.45 -4.57
N PRO A 331 -2.63 6.86 -3.29
CA PRO A 331 -1.78 6.31 -2.21
C PRO A 331 -1.89 4.79 -2.07
N ALA A 332 -3.06 4.23 -2.35
CA ALA A 332 -3.34 2.80 -2.40
C ALA A 332 -3.28 2.28 -3.85
N ALA A 333 -2.13 2.40 -4.54
CA ALA A 333 -2.00 2.08 -5.96
C ALA A 333 -2.18 0.58 -6.30
N GLY A 334 -2.00 -0.32 -5.33
CA GLY A 334 -2.28 -1.76 -5.43
C GLY A 334 -3.76 -2.12 -5.22
N ASP A 335 -4.02 -3.39 -4.93
CA ASP A 335 -5.39 -3.93 -4.80
C ASP A 335 -6.21 -3.26 -3.70
N ASN A 336 -5.58 -2.78 -2.63
CA ASN A 336 -6.24 -2.05 -1.57
C ASN A 336 -6.98 -0.78 -2.04
N GLY A 337 -6.55 -0.15 -3.13
CA GLY A 337 -7.25 1.00 -3.70
C GLY A 337 -8.38 0.65 -4.66
N THR A 338 -8.52 -0.60 -5.06
CA THR A 338 -9.56 -1.00 -6.01
C THR A 338 -10.98 -0.86 -5.45
N ALA A 339 -11.15 -0.92 -4.13
CA ALA A 339 -12.43 -0.62 -3.48
C ALA A 339 -12.90 0.81 -3.79
N LEU A 340 -11.99 1.79 -3.65
CA LEU A 340 -12.24 3.18 -4.01
C LEU A 340 -12.55 3.32 -5.50
N GLY A 341 -11.68 2.71 -6.32
CA GLY A 341 -11.83 2.75 -7.77
C GLY A 341 -13.14 2.17 -8.26
N ALA A 342 -13.61 1.07 -7.67
CA ALA A 342 -14.90 0.48 -7.99
C ALA A 342 -16.06 1.40 -7.61
N ALA A 343 -16.02 2.02 -6.41
CA ALA A 343 -17.04 2.95 -5.96
C ALA A 343 -17.16 4.17 -6.90
N TYR A 344 -16.02 4.77 -7.28
CA TYR A 344 -16.04 5.90 -8.22
C TYR A 344 -16.41 5.48 -9.64
N TYR A 345 -16.05 4.27 -10.07
CA TYR A 345 -16.51 3.74 -11.35
C TYR A 345 -18.05 3.61 -11.37
N VAL A 346 -18.64 3.10 -10.30
CA VAL A 346 -20.11 3.03 -10.16
C VAL A 346 -20.70 4.43 -10.18
N TYR A 347 -20.20 5.35 -9.37
CA TYR A 347 -20.70 6.72 -9.26
C TYR A 347 -20.67 7.47 -10.60
N ASN A 348 -19.50 7.51 -11.25
CA ASN A 348 -19.29 8.35 -12.43
C ASN A 348 -19.60 7.64 -13.76
N CYS A 349 -19.31 6.32 -13.88
CA CYS A 349 -19.44 5.62 -15.16
C CYS A 349 -20.77 4.87 -15.29
N ILE A 350 -21.26 4.22 -14.23
CA ILE A 350 -22.53 3.48 -14.28
C ILE A 350 -23.69 4.45 -14.04
N LEU A 351 -23.65 5.22 -12.96
CA LEU A 351 -24.73 6.14 -12.55
C LEU A 351 -24.67 7.50 -13.24
N LYS A 352 -23.60 7.76 -14.04
CA LYS A 352 -23.42 8.96 -14.87
C LYS A 352 -23.37 10.27 -14.10
N ASN A 353 -22.99 10.25 -12.81
CA ASN A 353 -22.76 11.46 -12.06
C ASN A 353 -21.48 12.17 -12.52
N LYS A 354 -21.43 13.49 -12.35
CA LYS A 354 -20.26 14.29 -12.72
C LYS A 354 -19.08 13.98 -11.78
N ARG A 355 -17.88 14.05 -12.31
CA ARG A 355 -16.66 14.11 -11.51
C ARG A 355 -16.63 15.42 -10.72
N GLY A 356 -16.20 15.37 -9.47
CA GLY A 356 -16.10 16.57 -8.62
C GLY A 356 -15.07 16.40 -7.50
N PHE A 357 -14.74 15.16 -7.14
CA PHE A 357 -13.77 14.86 -6.10
C PHE A 357 -12.37 14.63 -6.69
N VAL A 358 -11.36 15.21 -6.03
CA VAL A 358 -9.94 14.98 -6.32
C VAL A 358 -9.27 14.45 -5.06
N HIS A 359 -8.69 13.27 -5.14
CA HIS A 359 -8.04 12.61 -4.02
C HIS A 359 -6.58 13.11 -3.88
N ILE A 360 -6.39 14.15 -3.11
CA ILE A 360 -5.09 14.72 -2.76
C ILE A 360 -4.74 14.53 -1.29
N ASP A 361 -5.72 14.21 -0.46
CA ASP A 361 -5.61 13.99 0.97
C ASP A 361 -5.70 12.49 1.28
N PRO A 362 -4.61 11.82 1.75
CA PRO A 362 -4.62 10.40 2.05
C PRO A 362 -5.25 10.04 3.41
N TYR A 363 -5.60 11.03 4.25
CA TYR A 363 -6.00 10.86 5.65
C TYR A 363 -7.50 10.59 5.81
N VAL A 364 -7.99 9.64 5.04
CA VAL A 364 -9.42 9.29 4.92
C VAL A 364 -9.85 8.14 5.85
N GLY A 365 -8.94 7.61 6.65
CA GLY A 365 -9.25 6.57 7.64
C GLY A 365 -9.72 7.14 8.99
N PRO A 366 -9.95 6.27 9.99
CA PRO A 366 -10.43 6.67 11.32
C PRO A 366 -9.52 7.69 12.01
N SER A 367 -10.12 8.58 12.78
CA SER A 367 -9.46 9.58 13.60
C SER A 367 -9.92 9.47 15.06
N TYR A 368 -9.13 10.02 15.98
CA TYR A 368 -9.39 10.03 17.42
C TYR A 368 -9.20 11.43 17.97
N SER A 369 -10.19 11.93 18.71
CA SER A 369 -10.11 13.21 19.42
C SER A 369 -9.16 13.12 20.62
N ASN A 370 -8.67 14.26 21.09
CA ASN A 370 -7.84 14.31 22.30
C ASN A 370 -8.57 13.72 23.53
N LYS A 371 -9.90 13.88 23.62
CA LYS A 371 -10.70 13.31 24.71
C LYS A 371 -10.77 11.78 24.66
N GLU A 372 -10.93 11.19 23.47
CA GLU A 372 -10.88 9.73 23.32
C GLU A 372 -9.48 9.19 23.64
N ILE A 373 -8.44 9.89 23.16
CA ILE A 373 -7.04 9.55 23.47
C ILE A 373 -6.80 9.59 24.98
N GLU A 374 -7.24 10.64 25.69
CA GLU A 374 -7.13 10.77 27.15
C GLU A 374 -7.79 9.59 27.87
N THR A 375 -9.04 9.27 27.50
CA THR A 375 -9.78 8.14 28.07
C THR A 375 -9.02 6.82 27.87
N ILE A 376 -8.40 6.62 26.71
CA ILE A 376 -7.60 5.42 26.41
C ILE A 376 -6.33 5.39 27.27
N ILE A 377 -5.61 6.51 27.39
CA ILE A 377 -4.41 6.62 28.23
C ILE A 377 -4.74 6.28 29.69
N GLU A 378 -5.84 6.84 30.22
CA GLU A 378 -6.32 6.57 31.57
C GLU A 378 -6.70 5.08 31.75
N SER A 379 -7.41 4.49 30.79
CA SER A 379 -7.78 3.07 30.82
C SER A 379 -6.57 2.14 30.85
N CYS A 380 -5.47 2.55 30.20
CA CYS A 380 -4.19 1.87 30.21
C CYS A 380 -3.35 2.17 31.47
N LYS A 381 -3.85 3.04 32.40
CA LYS A 381 -3.14 3.49 33.60
C LYS A 381 -1.76 4.09 33.32
N LEU A 382 -1.66 4.84 32.23
CA LEU A 382 -0.42 5.48 31.80
C LEU A 382 -0.39 6.95 32.24
N SER A 383 0.80 7.43 32.62
CA SER A 383 1.04 8.85 32.82
C SER A 383 1.41 9.50 31.51
N ALA A 384 0.70 10.56 31.14
CA ALA A 384 0.97 11.37 29.95
C ALA A 384 0.90 12.86 30.29
N THR A 385 1.65 13.65 29.57
CA THR A 385 1.64 15.12 29.71
C THR A 385 0.98 15.74 28.48
N TYR A 386 0.01 16.63 28.70
CA TYR A 386 -0.64 17.39 27.64
C TYR A 386 0.19 18.62 27.25
N TYR A 387 0.34 18.86 25.96
CA TYR A 387 0.97 20.05 25.40
C TYR A 387 0.06 20.72 24.37
N ALA A 388 -0.24 22.02 24.57
CA ALA A 388 -1.02 22.79 23.60
C ALA A 388 -0.25 22.94 22.28
N ASN A 389 1.07 23.19 22.36
CA ASN A 389 1.99 23.30 21.23
C ASN A 389 2.79 22.00 21.08
N ILE A 390 2.09 20.93 20.69
CA ILE A 390 2.68 19.58 20.61
C ILE A 390 3.76 19.51 19.52
N GLU A 391 3.65 20.28 18.45
CA GLU A 391 4.57 20.31 17.32
C GLU A 391 5.95 20.87 17.75
N GLU A 392 5.97 21.95 18.51
CA GLU A 392 7.19 22.54 19.08
C GLU A 392 7.89 21.55 20.01
N ARG A 393 7.12 20.96 20.95
CA ARG A 393 7.68 19.98 21.90
C ARG A 393 8.20 18.73 21.21
N ALA A 394 7.50 18.22 20.18
CA ALA A 394 7.96 17.08 19.39
C ALA A 394 9.24 17.42 18.59
N ALA A 395 9.36 18.63 18.06
CA ALA A 395 10.57 19.08 17.37
C ALA A 395 11.79 19.12 18.31
N GLU A 396 11.62 19.62 19.55
CA GLU A 396 12.68 19.58 20.58
C GLU A 396 13.16 18.16 20.86
N ILE A 397 12.21 17.22 21.08
CA ILE A 397 12.49 15.82 21.35
C ILE A 397 13.23 15.16 20.17
N LEU A 398 12.83 15.45 18.94
CA LEU A 398 13.52 14.98 17.75
C LEU A 398 14.93 15.55 17.61
N ASN A 399 15.12 16.83 17.98
CA ASN A 399 16.43 17.47 17.99
C ASN A 399 17.38 16.89 19.04
N GLU A 400 16.86 16.38 20.16
CA GLU A 400 17.62 15.62 21.16
C GLU A 400 18.09 14.23 20.61
N GLY A 401 17.70 13.84 19.41
CA GLY A 401 18.05 12.55 18.79
C GLY A 401 17.20 11.38 19.27
N LYS A 402 16.06 11.64 19.90
CA LYS A 402 15.06 10.63 20.27
C LYS A 402 14.22 10.20 19.06
N ILE A 403 13.72 8.97 19.10
CA ILE A 403 12.80 8.40 18.11
C ILE A 403 11.40 8.49 18.66
N ILE A 404 10.47 9.11 17.92
CA ILE A 404 9.08 9.27 18.37
C ILE A 404 8.11 8.42 17.55
N GLY A 405 7.11 7.84 18.25
CA GLY A 405 5.87 7.38 17.62
C GLY A 405 4.92 8.58 17.51
N TRP A 406 4.49 8.91 16.29
CA TRP A 406 3.64 10.06 15.98
C TRP A 406 2.29 9.58 15.48
N PHE A 407 1.24 9.79 16.29
CA PHE A 407 -0.13 9.37 16.04
C PHE A 407 -1.06 10.58 16.06
N GLN A 408 -1.60 10.96 14.88
CA GLN A 408 -2.36 12.19 14.70
C GLN A 408 -3.55 11.98 13.76
N GLY A 409 -4.58 12.81 13.86
CA GLY A 409 -5.66 12.95 12.89
C GLY A 409 -6.21 11.66 12.28
N GLY A 410 -6.72 11.76 11.05
CA GLY A 410 -7.20 10.61 10.26
C GLY A 410 -6.07 9.70 9.80
N MET A 411 -6.32 8.39 9.80
CA MET A 411 -5.36 7.40 9.30
C MET A 411 -5.19 7.52 7.79
N GLU A 412 -3.98 7.35 7.30
CA GLU A 412 -3.70 7.28 5.86
C GLU A 412 -4.15 5.96 5.24
N ILE A 413 -4.76 6.02 4.04
CA ILE A 413 -5.02 4.85 3.20
C ILE A 413 -3.76 4.46 2.41
N GLY A 414 -3.52 3.16 2.24
CA GLY A 414 -2.38 2.66 1.47
C GLY A 414 -1.21 2.15 2.31
N PRO A 415 -0.16 1.60 1.67
CA PRO A 415 0.91 0.87 2.36
C PRO A 415 1.98 1.79 2.99
N ARG A 416 1.84 3.12 2.87
CA ARG A 416 2.83 4.09 3.35
C ARG A 416 2.27 4.87 4.53
N SER A 417 3.13 5.15 5.52
CA SER A 417 2.83 6.17 6.53
C SER A 417 3.17 7.53 5.97
N LEU A 418 2.23 8.44 6.07
CA LEU A 418 2.29 9.75 5.42
C LEU A 418 2.22 10.91 6.42
N GLY A 419 2.57 10.65 7.70
CA GLY A 419 2.67 11.69 8.72
C GLY A 419 1.57 11.66 9.78
N ASN A 420 0.62 10.71 9.74
CA ASN A 420 -0.39 10.56 10.80
C ASN A 420 -0.25 9.27 11.59
N ARG A 421 0.31 8.21 11.02
CA ARG A 421 0.67 6.95 11.69
C ARG A 421 2.14 6.65 11.43
N SER A 422 3.02 7.51 11.94
CA SER A 422 4.44 7.55 11.58
C SER A 422 5.37 7.33 12.77
N ILE A 423 6.53 6.75 12.50
CA ILE A 423 7.69 6.84 13.37
C ILE A 423 8.60 7.91 12.74
N LEU A 424 8.95 8.91 13.53
CA LEU A 424 9.75 10.06 13.09
C LEU A 424 11.09 10.07 13.82
N ALA A 425 12.14 10.54 13.12
CA ALA A 425 13.47 10.71 13.70
C ALA A 425 14.25 11.81 12.97
N ASN A 426 15.32 12.27 13.59
CA ASN A 426 16.21 13.31 13.06
C ASN A 426 17.11 12.75 11.95
N PRO A 427 16.97 13.17 10.67
CA PRO A 427 17.73 12.64 9.54
C PRO A 427 19.16 13.19 9.47
N THR A 428 19.53 14.20 10.25
CA THR A 428 20.87 14.81 10.24
C THR A 428 21.89 13.96 10.99
N LEU A 429 21.45 13.03 11.82
CA LEU A 429 22.31 12.14 12.61
C LEU A 429 22.72 10.91 11.79
N LYS A 430 24.02 10.73 11.55
CA LYS A 430 24.59 9.65 10.70
C LYS A 430 24.18 8.24 11.13
N ASN A 431 24.07 7.99 12.43
CA ASN A 431 23.73 6.68 12.98
C ASN A 431 22.21 6.45 13.12
N MET A 432 21.37 7.44 12.81
CA MET A 432 19.92 7.35 13.05
C MET A 432 19.26 6.24 12.22
N LYS A 433 19.69 6.03 10.98
CA LYS A 433 19.23 4.92 10.15
C LYS A 433 19.42 3.56 10.83
N ASP A 434 20.62 3.32 11.36
CA ASP A 434 20.97 2.05 12.00
C ASP A 434 20.23 1.91 13.34
N LYS A 435 20.14 2.99 14.14
CA LYS A 435 19.38 3.03 15.40
C LYS A 435 17.91 2.64 15.15
N VAL A 436 17.22 3.27 14.21
CA VAL A 436 15.81 2.97 13.91
C VAL A 436 15.63 1.53 13.39
N ASN A 437 16.55 1.05 12.53
CA ASN A 437 16.48 -0.34 12.03
C ASN A 437 16.71 -1.37 13.14
N ALA A 438 17.65 -1.15 14.05
CA ALA A 438 18.01 -2.09 15.10
C ALA A 438 17.02 -2.07 16.27
N GLU A 439 16.68 -0.89 16.78
CA GLU A 439 15.93 -0.74 18.05
C GLU A 439 14.42 -0.76 17.85
N VAL A 440 13.92 -0.31 16.69
CA VAL A 440 12.49 -0.15 16.46
C VAL A 440 11.95 -1.12 15.41
N LYS A 441 12.61 -1.21 14.25
CA LYS A 441 12.12 -2.01 13.14
C LYS A 441 12.57 -3.47 13.17
N HIS A 442 13.65 -3.79 13.85
CA HIS A 442 14.23 -5.14 13.91
C HIS A 442 14.32 -5.80 12.54
N ARG A 443 14.83 -5.07 11.55
CA ARG A 443 14.83 -5.47 10.13
C ARG A 443 16.22 -5.35 9.50
N GLU A 444 16.31 -5.77 8.25
CA GLU A 444 17.53 -5.76 7.46
C GLU A 444 18.12 -4.33 7.33
N ALA A 445 19.41 -4.14 7.64
CA ALA A 445 20.08 -2.83 7.65
C ALA A 445 20.13 -2.12 6.29
N PHE A 446 20.02 -2.88 5.18
CA PHE A 446 20.04 -2.29 3.83
C PHE A 446 18.77 -1.47 3.52
N ARG A 447 17.67 -1.71 4.23
CA ARG A 447 16.40 -1.04 3.93
C ARG A 447 16.50 0.46 4.24
N PRO A 448 16.22 1.31 3.24
CA PRO A 448 16.28 2.75 3.41
C PRO A 448 15.07 3.29 4.18
N PHE A 449 15.18 4.54 4.62
CA PHE A 449 14.06 5.32 5.14
C PHE A 449 13.70 6.45 4.19
N ALA A 450 12.46 6.92 4.30
CA ALA A 450 11.91 7.98 3.48
C ALA A 450 11.98 9.32 4.22
N PRO A 451 12.27 10.45 3.54
CA PRO A 451 12.10 11.78 4.07
C PRO A 451 10.68 12.30 3.89
N SER A 452 10.24 13.17 4.80
CA SER A 452 9.13 14.12 4.60
C SER A 452 9.66 15.54 4.65
N CYS A 453 9.22 16.40 3.72
CA CYS A 453 9.68 17.77 3.57
C CYS A 453 8.51 18.68 3.16
N PRO A 454 8.37 19.92 3.69
CA PRO A 454 7.42 20.90 3.17
C PRO A 454 7.66 21.16 1.69
N ILE A 455 6.59 21.28 0.90
CA ILE A 455 6.69 21.38 -0.57
C ILE A 455 7.54 22.59 -1.00
N GLU A 456 7.46 23.70 -0.28
CA GLU A 456 8.20 24.93 -0.53
C GLU A 456 9.72 24.79 -0.31
N ASP A 457 10.14 23.80 0.51
CA ASP A 457 11.55 23.56 0.82
C ASP A 457 12.17 22.44 -0.03
N VAL A 458 11.35 21.67 -0.75
CA VAL A 458 11.81 20.54 -1.59
C VAL A 458 12.96 20.94 -2.53
N PRO A 459 12.90 22.06 -3.28
CA PRO A 459 13.97 22.41 -4.22
C PRO A 459 15.34 22.67 -3.58
N LYS A 460 15.39 22.88 -2.25
CA LYS A 460 16.65 23.09 -1.52
C LYS A 460 17.40 21.81 -1.21
N TYR A 461 16.71 20.66 -1.24
CA TYR A 461 17.24 19.36 -0.83
C TYR A 461 17.15 18.28 -1.90
N PHE A 462 16.18 18.36 -2.81
CA PHE A 462 15.82 17.28 -3.74
C PHE A 462 15.63 17.78 -5.16
N GLU A 463 16.05 16.97 -6.14
CA GLU A 463 15.75 17.17 -7.56
C GLU A 463 14.34 16.62 -7.87
N GLN A 464 13.32 17.18 -7.22
CA GLN A 464 11.92 16.78 -7.44
C GLN A 464 11.20 17.86 -8.26
N GLN A 465 10.64 17.44 -9.40
CA GLN A 465 9.95 18.34 -10.33
C GLN A 465 8.45 18.47 -10.04
N VAL A 466 7.86 17.46 -9.41
CA VAL A 466 6.42 17.35 -9.17
C VAL A 466 6.15 16.95 -7.70
N ALA A 467 4.99 17.31 -7.19
CA ALA A 467 4.59 16.92 -5.85
C ALA A 467 4.44 15.38 -5.74
N ASP A 468 4.82 14.85 -4.58
CA ASP A 468 4.57 13.46 -4.20
C ASP A 468 4.10 13.35 -2.75
N PRO A 469 2.84 13.66 -2.47
CA PRO A 469 2.30 13.56 -1.10
C PRO A 469 2.19 12.11 -0.62
N PHE A 470 2.33 11.12 -1.51
CA PHE A 470 2.07 9.71 -1.26
C PHE A 470 3.31 8.81 -1.19
N MET A 471 4.52 9.37 -1.27
CA MET A 471 5.79 8.60 -1.26
C MET A 471 5.88 7.53 -2.36
N LEU A 472 5.45 7.82 -3.56
CA LEU A 472 5.39 6.87 -4.67
C LEU A 472 6.39 7.16 -5.79
N LYS A 473 7.21 8.23 -5.67
CA LYS A 473 8.20 8.64 -6.65
C LYS A 473 9.57 8.78 -5.96
N VAL A 474 10.61 8.16 -6.52
CA VAL A 474 11.99 8.34 -6.04
C VAL A 474 12.65 9.48 -6.82
N CYS A 475 13.33 10.37 -6.10
CA CYS A 475 14.09 11.49 -6.66
C CYS A 475 15.54 11.49 -6.16
N ASN A 476 16.41 12.27 -6.79
CA ASN A 476 17.76 12.46 -6.31
C ASN A 476 17.79 13.43 -5.11
N VAL A 477 18.63 13.13 -4.13
CA VAL A 477 19.05 14.10 -3.12
C VAL A 477 20.17 14.96 -3.73
N LEU A 478 20.05 16.29 -3.63
CA LEU A 478 21.09 17.19 -4.13
C LEU A 478 22.45 16.82 -3.54
N PRO A 479 23.52 16.71 -4.33
CA PRO A 479 24.81 16.23 -3.87
C PRO A 479 25.32 16.92 -2.61
N GLU A 480 25.17 18.24 -2.53
CA GLU A 480 25.58 19.09 -1.40
C GLU A 480 24.72 18.91 -0.15
N MET A 481 23.56 18.27 -0.27
CA MET A 481 22.66 18.00 0.86
C MET A 481 22.78 16.59 1.42
N ARG A 482 23.43 15.65 0.72
CA ARG A 482 23.56 14.25 1.14
C ARG A 482 24.17 14.09 2.53
N ASP A 483 25.21 14.87 2.83
CA ASP A 483 25.86 14.86 4.14
C ASP A 483 25.06 15.59 5.24
N LYS A 484 24.10 16.43 4.86
CA LYS A 484 23.19 17.10 5.81
C LYS A 484 22.03 16.20 6.26
N VAL A 485 21.60 15.28 5.40
CA VAL A 485 20.47 14.36 5.68
C VAL A 485 20.87 12.89 5.43
N PRO A 486 21.95 12.41 6.06
CA PRO A 486 22.54 11.09 5.74
C PRO A 486 21.60 9.92 6.05
N ALA A 487 20.73 10.05 7.06
CA ALA A 487 19.86 8.93 7.47
C ALA A 487 18.73 8.62 6.47
N ILE A 488 18.43 9.54 5.54
CA ILE A 488 17.39 9.35 4.50
C ILE A 488 17.95 9.28 3.09
N THR A 489 19.25 9.52 2.91
CA THR A 489 19.92 9.38 1.62
C THR A 489 20.22 7.91 1.38
N HIS A 490 19.70 7.36 0.28
CA HIS A 490 19.95 5.98 -0.14
C HIS A 490 21.40 5.82 -0.63
N VAL A 491 21.89 4.59 -0.72
CA VAL A 491 23.27 4.29 -1.14
C VAL A 491 23.61 4.79 -2.55
N ASP A 492 22.61 4.95 -3.40
CA ASP A 492 22.69 5.49 -4.76
C ASP A 492 22.47 7.02 -4.83
N GLY A 493 22.34 7.69 -3.69
CA GLY A 493 22.12 9.14 -3.60
C GLY A 493 20.67 9.58 -3.86
N THR A 494 19.75 8.65 -3.91
CA THR A 494 18.31 8.93 -4.07
C THR A 494 17.56 8.97 -2.74
N ALA A 495 16.29 9.40 -2.76
CA ALA A 495 15.35 9.30 -1.65
C ALA A 495 13.92 9.10 -2.17
N ARG A 496 13.07 8.44 -1.39
CA ARG A 496 11.63 8.34 -1.64
C ARG A 496 10.91 9.42 -0.84
N LEU A 497 10.87 10.63 -1.40
CA LEU A 497 10.38 11.81 -0.75
C LEU A 497 8.86 11.78 -0.55
N GLN A 498 8.40 12.32 0.60
CA GLN A 498 7.03 12.81 0.78
C GLN A 498 7.02 14.34 0.77
N THR A 499 6.23 14.95 -0.10
CA THR A 499 5.98 16.40 -0.07
C THR A 499 4.80 16.71 0.85
N ILE A 500 5.00 17.60 1.81
CA ILE A 500 3.97 18.00 2.77
C ILE A 500 3.39 19.35 2.36
N HIS A 501 2.07 19.36 2.16
CA HIS A 501 1.30 20.55 1.88
C HIS A 501 0.60 21.02 3.16
N LYS A 502 0.69 22.32 3.43
CA LYS A 502 0.09 22.93 4.61
C LYS A 502 -1.44 22.73 4.65
N GLU A 503 -2.08 22.72 3.49
CA GLU A 503 -3.52 22.61 3.32
C GLU A 503 -4.05 21.21 3.67
N THR A 504 -3.26 20.15 3.43
CA THR A 504 -3.67 18.77 3.68
C THR A 504 -3.21 18.24 5.05
N ASN A 505 -2.05 18.70 5.55
CA ASN A 505 -1.56 18.31 6.88
C ASN A 505 -0.82 19.45 7.57
N LEU A 506 -1.58 20.41 8.08
CA LEU A 506 -1.05 21.57 8.80
C LEU A 506 -0.18 21.16 10.00
N ARG A 507 -0.61 20.15 10.77
CA ARG A 507 0.10 19.70 11.97
C ARG A 507 1.49 19.15 11.64
N PHE A 508 1.59 18.29 10.64
CA PHE A 508 2.89 17.73 10.24
C PHE A 508 3.78 18.78 9.56
N HIS A 509 3.19 19.68 8.76
CA HIS A 509 3.89 20.81 8.19
C HIS A 509 4.48 21.73 9.31
N THR A 510 3.68 22.04 10.33
CA THR A 510 4.13 22.85 11.48
C THR A 510 5.27 22.16 12.23
N LEU A 511 5.16 20.85 12.50
CA LEU A 511 6.26 20.08 13.11
C LEU A 511 7.57 20.20 12.33
N LEU A 512 7.52 20.07 10.99
CA LEU A 512 8.68 20.22 10.12
C LEU A 512 9.28 21.64 10.20
N LYS A 513 8.46 22.66 10.27
CA LYS A 513 8.91 24.06 10.40
C LYS A 513 9.46 24.35 11.80
N GLU A 514 8.90 23.78 12.87
CA GLU A 514 9.47 23.89 14.22
C GLU A 514 10.83 23.18 14.30
N PHE A 515 10.95 22.00 13.67
CA PHE A 515 12.22 21.28 13.58
C PHE A 515 13.28 22.07 12.76
N GLU A 516 12.88 22.77 11.70
CA GLU A 516 13.75 23.65 10.92
C GLU A 516 14.34 24.78 11.79
N LYS A 517 13.54 25.40 12.67
CA LYS A 517 14.02 26.46 13.57
C LYS A 517 15.17 26.00 14.47
N LEU A 518 15.16 24.76 14.88
CA LEU A 518 16.17 24.17 15.78
C LEU A 518 17.40 23.65 15.05
N THR A 519 17.22 23.15 13.83
CA THR A 519 18.27 22.41 13.11
C THR A 519 18.75 23.07 11.82
N GLY A 520 17.99 24.01 11.29
CA GLY A 520 18.18 24.58 9.95
C GLY A 520 17.76 23.62 8.81
N VAL A 521 17.11 22.49 9.13
CA VAL A 521 16.74 21.44 8.16
C VAL A 521 15.26 21.08 8.29
N PRO A 522 14.39 21.44 7.33
CA PRO A 522 12.96 21.13 7.36
C PRO A 522 12.65 19.72 6.86
N VAL A 523 13.45 18.75 7.23
CA VAL A 523 13.31 17.36 6.77
C VAL A 523 13.29 16.42 7.97
N LEU A 524 12.34 15.50 8.00
CA LEU A 524 12.29 14.42 8.98
C LEU A 524 12.37 13.05 8.30
N LEU A 525 13.05 12.10 8.95
CA LEU A 525 12.91 10.68 8.63
C LEU A 525 11.51 10.24 9.01
N ASN A 526 10.78 9.67 8.04
CA ASN A 526 9.42 9.16 8.22
C ASN A 526 9.35 7.67 7.82
N THR A 527 8.87 6.85 8.73
CA THR A 527 8.60 5.43 8.46
C THR A 527 7.32 4.97 9.13
N SER A 528 6.76 3.83 8.67
CA SER A 528 5.48 3.31 9.16
C SER A 528 5.48 3.06 10.67
N PHE A 529 4.41 3.43 11.37
CA PHE A 529 4.25 3.15 12.78
C PHE A 529 3.78 1.70 12.98
N ASN A 530 4.73 0.79 13.01
CA ASN A 530 4.54 -0.66 13.24
C ASN A 530 5.88 -1.33 13.55
N VAL A 531 5.84 -2.55 14.03
CA VAL A 531 6.99 -3.47 14.03
C VAL A 531 7.02 -4.30 12.74
N MET A 532 8.14 -4.98 12.49
CA MET A 532 8.29 -5.84 11.31
C MET A 532 7.23 -6.97 11.31
N GLY A 533 6.49 -7.07 10.22
CA GLY A 533 5.48 -8.11 10.01
C GLY A 533 4.07 -7.72 10.43
N GLU A 534 3.89 -6.58 11.11
CA GLU A 534 2.57 -6.04 11.46
C GLU A 534 2.10 -4.96 10.48
N PRO A 535 0.78 -4.76 10.36
CA PRO A 535 0.21 -3.59 9.70
C PRO A 535 0.56 -2.29 10.45
N ILE A 536 0.41 -1.14 9.78
CA ILE A 536 0.47 0.17 10.44
C ILE A 536 -0.58 0.22 11.56
N VAL A 537 -0.27 0.86 12.69
CA VAL A 537 -1.20 1.01 13.81
C VAL A 537 -2.46 1.78 13.36
N GLU A 538 -3.62 1.32 13.80
CA GLU A 538 -4.89 2.01 13.53
C GLU A 538 -5.33 2.84 14.73
N SER A 539 -5.38 2.23 15.91
CA SER A 539 -5.91 2.81 17.15
C SER A 539 -4.81 3.30 18.08
N PRO A 540 -5.15 4.19 19.05
CA PRO A 540 -4.22 4.54 20.14
C PRO A 540 -3.76 3.33 20.96
N TYR A 541 -4.58 2.29 21.13
CA TYR A 541 -4.17 1.02 21.75
C TYR A 541 -3.06 0.32 20.98
N ASP A 542 -3.16 0.26 19.64
CA ASP A 542 -2.10 -0.31 18.79
C ASP A 542 -0.80 0.50 18.90
N ALA A 543 -0.92 1.84 18.94
CA ALA A 543 0.23 2.74 19.10
C ALA A 543 0.92 2.54 20.45
N ILE A 544 0.15 2.45 21.55
CA ILE A 544 0.66 2.16 22.90
C ILE A 544 1.34 0.80 22.92
N ARG A 545 0.71 -0.25 22.36
CA ARG A 545 1.31 -1.59 22.26
C ARG A 545 2.63 -1.56 21.51
N CYS A 546 2.66 -0.93 20.33
CA CYS A 546 3.86 -0.81 19.51
C CYS A 546 4.97 -0.04 20.24
N PHE A 547 4.62 1.04 20.97
CA PHE A 547 5.54 1.82 21.76
C PHE A 547 6.24 0.99 22.84
N PHE A 548 5.48 0.22 23.63
CA PHE A 548 6.05 -0.59 24.72
C PHE A 548 6.83 -1.83 24.23
N THR A 549 6.57 -2.30 23.00
CA THR A 549 7.24 -3.49 22.44
C THR A 549 8.46 -3.15 21.58
N THR A 550 8.83 -1.87 21.44
CA THR A 550 9.94 -1.39 20.59
C THR A 550 10.87 -0.45 21.36
N GLY A 551 11.99 -0.08 20.73
CA GLY A 551 12.92 0.93 21.22
C GLY A 551 12.50 2.39 20.95
N LEU A 552 11.22 2.68 20.71
CA LEU A 552 10.74 4.06 20.66
C LEU A 552 10.98 4.76 22.01
N ASP A 553 11.52 5.98 21.95
CA ASP A 553 11.83 6.76 23.15
C ASP A 553 10.57 7.44 23.70
N VAL A 554 9.76 8.03 22.82
CA VAL A 554 8.59 8.83 23.13
C VAL A 554 7.41 8.46 22.24
N LEU A 555 6.20 8.46 22.81
CA LEU A 555 4.95 8.32 22.07
C LEU A 555 4.15 9.62 22.14
N VAL A 556 3.80 10.16 20.98
CA VAL A 556 2.94 11.34 20.82
C VAL A 556 1.58 10.89 20.30
N LEU A 557 0.54 11.01 21.12
CA LEU A 557 -0.86 10.70 20.80
C LEU A 557 -1.69 11.98 20.84
N GLY A 558 -2.09 12.50 19.70
CA GLY A 558 -2.73 13.82 19.64
C GLY A 558 -1.86 14.88 20.31
N ASN A 559 -2.36 15.49 21.38
CA ASN A 559 -1.61 16.49 22.17
C ASN A 559 -0.96 15.89 23.45
N TYR A 560 -0.93 14.58 23.61
CA TYR A 560 -0.36 13.92 24.78
C TYR A 560 0.99 13.27 24.46
N ILE A 561 1.94 13.40 25.40
CA ILE A 561 3.25 12.75 25.35
C ILE A 561 3.37 11.73 26.45
N ILE A 562 3.80 10.50 26.08
CA ILE A 562 4.23 9.44 26.97
C ILE A 562 5.72 9.22 26.74
N ASP A 563 6.56 9.49 27.74
CA ASP A 563 8.02 9.31 27.68
C ASP A 563 8.42 8.10 28.55
N LYS A 564 9.16 7.15 27.96
CA LYS A 564 9.63 5.95 28.68
C LYS A 564 10.53 6.26 29.88
N SER A 565 11.30 7.34 29.80
CA SER A 565 12.20 7.74 30.89
C SER A 565 11.46 8.14 32.19
N ASN A 566 10.19 8.53 32.06
CA ASN A 566 9.33 8.96 33.18
C ASN A 566 8.50 7.81 33.78
N LEU A 567 8.61 6.59 33.21
CA LEU A 567 7.84 5.43 33.65
C LEU A 567 8.61 4.70 34.76
N THR A 568 8.20 4.88 36.03
CA THR A 568 8.66 4.08 37.16
C THR A 568 8.02 2.70 37.11
N ALA A 569 8.83 1.67 36.81
CA ALA A 569 8.49 0.24 36.76
C ALA A 569 7.32 -0.13 35.82
N LEU A 570 7.65 -0.73 34.68
CA LEU A 570 6.68 -1.40 33.81
C LEU A 570 6.01 -2.56 34.56
N PRO A 571 4.69 -2.78 34.44
CA PRO A 571 4.07 -4.03 34.87
C PRO A 571 4.75 -5.20 34.16
N SER A 572 4.99 -6.31 34.86
CA SER A 572 5.64 -7.49 34.30
C SER A 572 4.89 -7.97 33.04
N LYS A 573 5.62 -8.54 32.05
CA LYS A 573 5.06 -9.04 30.78
C LYS A 573 3.83 -9.93 30.95
N ASP A 574 3.72 -10.63 32.07
CA ASP A 574 2.64 -11.57 32.38
C ASP A 574 1.29 -10.88 32.67
N HIS A 575 1.29 -9.62 33.14
CA HIS A 575 0.05 -8.88 33.38
C HIS A 575 -0.55 -8.23 32.12
N MET A 576 0.25 -7.91 31.11
CA MET A 576 -0.27 -7.31 29.86
C MET A 576 -0.92 -8.34 28.92
N THR A 577 -0.49 -9.62 28.98
CA THR A 577 -1.04 -10.67 28.12
C THR A 577 -2.38 -11.22 28.63
N SER A 578 -2.63 -11.24 29.94
CA SER A 578 -3.87 -11.81 30.50
C SER A 578 -5.04 -10.83 30.59
N GLN A 579 -4.80 -9.52 30.74
CA GLN A 579 -5.88 -8.54 30.85
C GLN A 579 -6.29 -7.88 29.53
N ALA A 580 -5.39 -7.76 28.55
CA ALA A 580 -5.73 -7.22 27.22
C ALA A 580 -6.61 -8.16 26.39
N VAL A 581 -6.58 -9.47 26.70
CA VAL A 581 -7.42 -10.47 26.00
C VAL A 581 -8.83 -10.59 26.61
N THR A 582 -9.02 -10.17 27.88
CA THR A 582 -10.31 -10.36 28.57
C THR A 582 -11.20 -9.12 28.65
N THR A 583 -10.72 -7.92 28.33
CA THR A 583 -11.52 -6.68 28.43
C THR A 583 -11.78 -5.97 27.11
N GLY A 584 -11.37 -6.53 26.00
CA GLY A 584 -11.63 -6.01 24.64
C GLY A 584 -13.00 -6.35 24.07
N SER A 585 -14.04 -6.54 24.89
CA SER A 585 -15.41 -6.44 24.41
C SER A 585 -15.79 -4.95 24.33
N ILE A 586 -15.33 -4.26 23.29
CA ILE A 586 -16.05 -3.09 22.80
C ILE A 586 -17.46 -3.59 22.54
N SER A 587 -18.44 -3.04 23.26
CA SER A 587 -19.84 -3.21 22.92
C SER A 587 -20.04 -2.59 21.54
N LEU A 588 -19.84 -3.38 20.51
CA LEU A 588 -20.42 -3.11 19.19
C LEU A 588 -21.91 -2.86 19.43
N PRO A 589 -22.53 -1.86 18.77
CA PRO A 589 -23.97 -1.73 18.80
C PRO A 589 -24.52 -3.12 18.50
N SER A 590 -25.40 -3.61 19.35
CA SER A 590 -25.85 -4.99 19.46
C SER A 590 -26.27 -5.59 18.12
N PHE A 591 -25.30 -6.12 17.39
CA PHE A 591 -25.60 -7.13 16.39
C PHE A 591 -25.94 -8.42 17.16
N PRO A 592 -27.02 -9.13 16.80
CA PRO A 592 -27.41 -10.33 17.51
C PRO A 592 -26.23 -11.31 17.58
N ALA A 593 -25.91 -11.82 18.74
CA ALA A 593 -24.82 -12.78 18.99
C ALA A 593 -24.87 -14.02 18.08
N THR A 594 -26.04 -14.31 17.50
CA THR A 594 -26.28 -15.33 16.48
C THR A 594 -25.50 -15.11 15.19
N VAL A 595 -25.18 -13.87 14.80
CA VAL A 595 -24.43 -13.58 13.57
C VAL A 595 -22.94 -13.91 13.75
N ILE A 596 -22.40 -13.62 14.92
CA ILE A 596 -20.98 -13.91 15.23
C ILE A 596 -20.77 -15.41 15.47
N SER A 597 -21.71 -16.11 16.13
CA SER A 597 -21.60 -17.54 16.36
C SER A 597 -21.76 -18.37 15.09
N SER A 598 -22.61 -17.97 14.14
CA SER A 598 -22.73 -18.65 12.84
C SER A 598 -21.47 -18.53 11.97
N ILE A 599 -20.75 -17.41 12.09
CA ILE A 599 -19.47 -17.19 11.37
C ILE A 599 -18.36 -18.04 12.00
N LEU A 600 -18.33 -18.15 13.31
CA LEU A 600 -17.33 -18.96 14.04
C LEU A 600 -17.58 -20.47 13.90
N SER A 601 -18.84 -20.93 13.89
CA SER A 601 -19.15 -22.36 13.72
C SER A 601 -18.80 -22.87 12.31
N MET A 602 -18.93 -22.02 11.28
CA MET A 602 -18.51 -22.38 9.92
C MET A 602 -17.00 -22.50 9.72
N CYS A 603 -16.19 -21.93 10.64
CA CYS A 603 -14.73 -22.07 10.60
C CYS A 603 -14.21 -23.32 11.31
N VAL A 604 -15.00 -23.96 12.19
CA VAL A 604 -14.60 -25.15 12.97
C VAL A 604 -14.90 -26.46 12.23
N ASP A 605 -15.86 -26.47 11.32
CA ASP A 605 -16.26 -27.70 10.60
C ASP A 605 -15.44 -28.00 9.33
N VAL A 606 -14.33 -27.31 9.08
CA VAL A 606 -13.47 -27.48 7.89
C VAL A 606 -11.97 -27.56 8.26
N MET A 607 -11.65 -28.06 9.48
CA MET A 607 -10.28 -28.56 9.75
C MET A 607 -10.23 -30.08 9.71
#